data_ee17c3d2b57aa5f2c6a8580224022da8
#
_entry.id   ee17c3d2b57aa5f2c6a8580224022da8
#
_cell.length_a   1.000
_cell.length_b   1.000
_cell.length_c   1.000
_cell.angle_alpha   90.00
_cell.angle_beta   90.00
_cell.angle_gamma   90.00
#
_symmetry.space_group_name_H-M   'P 1'
#
loop_
_entity.id
_entity.type
_entity.pdbx_description
1 polymer ?
#
loop_
_entity_poly.entity_id
_entity_poly.type
_entity_poly.pdbx_seq_one_letter_code
_entity_poly.pdbx_strand_id
1 'polypeptide(L)'
;MPDRCRTLLSALFFCCTFAHAQTIGFELQTHPESPIALVNYTPSALRTGSDRRQFFTVKNESDKVTAAVVFQQAIGSGSKTEILTLERVSIVIRPREKKRLSVSVGDVWNRIQAAVKSGDTIGKPELSVVVVEFIDGSLWSAPTGREHK
;
A
#
# COMPACT_ATOMS: atom_id res chain seq x y z
N MET A 1 66.89 28.08 -9.79
CA MET A 1 65.92 27.18 -10.43
C MET A 1 64.82 26.87 -9.44
N PRO A 2 63.63 27.38 -9.56
CA PRO A 2 62.58 27.08 -8.59
C PRO A 2 61.85 25.79 -9.01
N ASP A 3 61.83 24.86 -8.06
CA ASP A 3 61.06 23.64 -8.13
C ASP A 3 59.54 23.93 -8.10
N ARG A 4 58.84 23.51 -9.15
CA ARG A 4 57.41 23.56 -9.22
C ARG A 4 56.83 22.37 -8.48
N CYS A 5 56.44 22.56 -7.26
CA CYS A 5 55.63 21.66 -6.50
C CYS A 5 54.21 21.60 -7.16
N ARG A 6 53.90 20.54 -7.91
CA ARG A 6 52.56 20.25 -8.43
C ARG A 6 51.77 19.59 -7.35
N THR A 7 50.96 20.38 -6.68
CA THR A 7 49.93 19.88 -5.76
C THR A 7 48.83 19.24 -6.57
N LEU A 8 48.78 17.91 -6.62
CA LEU A 8 47.65 17.12 -7.14
C LEU A 8 46.50 17.23 -6.14
N LEU A 9 45.54 18.08 -6.46
CA LEU A 9 44.27 18.16 -5.75
C LEU A 9 43.42 16.94 -6.19
N SER A 10 43.47 15.88 -5.37
CA SER A 10 42.56 14.72 -5.49
C SER A 10 41.18 15.18 -5.07
N ALA A 11 40.34 15.50 -6.05
CA ALA A 11 38.91 15.71 -5.85
C ALA A 11 38.27 14.34 -5.52
N LEU A 12 38.13 14.05 -4.24
CA LEU A 12 37.27 12.97 -3.78
C LEU A 12 35.82 13.35 -4.11
N PHE A 13 35.34 12.82 -5.23
CA PHE A 13 33.92 12.80 -5.52
C PHE A 13 33.26 11.86 -4.49
N PHE A 14 32.78 12.42 -3.42
CA PHE A 14 31.84 11.76 -2.53
C PHE A 14 30.53 11.56 -3.33
N CYS A 15 30.42 10.43 -3.98
CA CYS A 15 29.16 9.97 -4.58
C CYS A 15 28.23 9.61 -3.41
N CYS A 16 27.54 10.62 -2.83
CA CYS A 16 26.42 10.39 -1.94
C CYS A 16 25.33 9.72 -2.77
N THR A 17 25.36 8.40 -2.83
CA THR A 17 24.20 7.62 -3.22
C THR A 17 23.14 7.83 -2.14
N PHE A 18 22.31 8.84 -2.35
CA PHE A 18 21.07 8.96 -1.61
C PHE A 18 20.26 7.70 -1.93
N ALA A 19 20.27 6.76 -0.99
CA ALA A 19 19.32 5.66 -1.02
C ALA A 19 17.92 6.31 -0.90
N HIS A 20 17.29 6.56 -2.04
CA HIS A 20 15.92 7.05 -2.05
C HIS A 20 15.08 5.96 -1.40
N ALA A 21 14.51 6.27 -0.25
CA ALA A 21 13.59 5.38 0.42
C ALA A 21 12.42 5.12 -0.54
N GLN A 22 12.34 3.88 -1.04
CA GLN A 22 11.31 3.48 -1.98
C GLN A 22 10.00 3.35 -1.20
N THR A 23 8.98 4.07 -1.63
CA THR A 23 7.64 4.03 -1.04
C THR A 23 6.62 3.70 -2.12
N ILE A 24 5.54 3.02 -1.73
CA ILE A 24 4.37 2.83 -2.58
C ILE A 24 3.31 3.82 -2.15
N GLY A 25 2.86 4.66 -3.07
CA GLY A 25 1.71 5.54 -2.82
C GLY A 25 0.42 4.83 -3.19
N PHE A 26 -0.42 4.51 -2.21
CA PHE A 26 -1.75 3.95 -2.45
C PHE A 26 -2.81 5.04 -2.56
N GLU A 27 -3.79 4.81 -3.42
CA GLU A 27 -5.06 5.49 -3.39
C GLU A 27 -6.03 4.69 -2.53
N LEU A 28 -6.58 5.33 -1.49
CA LEU A 28 -7.51 4.68 -0.57
C LEU A 28 -8.92 4.78 -1.12
N GLN A 29 -9.53 3.64 -1.41
CA GLN A 29 -10.90 3.54 -1.91
C GLN A 29 -11.82 3.08 -0.78
N THR A 30 -12.77 3.92 -0.39
CA THR A 30 -13.77 3.57 0.61
C THR A 30 -15.15 3.48 -0.05
N HIS A 31 -15.80 2.33 0.07
CA HIS A 31 -17.19 2.20 -0.31
C HIS A 31 -18.08 3.02 0.62
N PRO A 32 -19.09 3.74 0.09
CA PRO A 32 -19.95 4.59 0.92
C PRO A 32 -20.65 3.86 2.07
N GLU A 33 -20.95 2.57 1.88
CA GLU A 33 -21.63 1.73 2.87
C GLU A 33 -20.66 0.83 3.65
N SER A 34 -19.36 1.02 3.49
CA SER A 34 -18.37 0.23 4.22
C SER A 34 -18.44 0.51 5.72
N PRO A 35 -18.58 -0.53 6.57
CA PRO A 35 -18.51 -0.36 8.01
C PRO A 35 -17.12 0.01 8.51
N ILE A 36 -16.10 -0.15 7.67
CA ILE A 36 -14.71 0.22 7.95
C ILE A 36 -14.26 1.31 6.98
N ALA A 37 -13.89 2.46 7.52
CA ALA A 37 -13.28 3.55 6.77
C ALA A 37 -11.75 3.45 6.81
N LEU A 38 -11.11 3.65 5.67
CA LEU A 38 -9.67 3.90 5.56
C LEU A 38 -9.42 5.38 5.86
N VAL A 39 -8.82 5.67 7.02
CA VAL A 39 -8.75 7.05 7.53
C VAL A 39 -7.45 7.72 7.12
N ASN A 40 -6.34 7.00 7.21
CA ASN A 40 -5.03 7.58 6.97
C ASN A 40 -4.06 6.52 6.48
N TYR A 41 -3.15 6.96 5.62
CA TYR A 41 -2.02 6.21 5.12
C TYR A 41 -0.78 7.11 5.19
N THR A 42 0.22 6.66 5.92
CA THR A 42 1.52 7.30 5.92
C THR A 42 2.49 6.41 5.16
N PRO A 43 2.97 6.84 3.99
CA PRO A 43 4.00 6.10 3.28
C PRO A 43 5.20 5.91 4.19
N SER A 44 5.63 4.68 4.37
CA SER A 44 6.86 4.36 5.07
C SER A 44 7.85 3.73 4.10
N ALA A 45 9.14 3.94 4.33
CA ALA A 45 10.17 3.30 3.54
C ALA A 45 9.97 1.77 3.58
N LEU A 46 9.92 1.15 2.40
CA LEU A 46 9.85 -0.30 2.31
C LEU A 46 11.17 -0.89 2.77
N ARG A 47 11.11 -1.80 3.72
CA ARG A 47 12.28 -2.57 4.12
C ARG A 47 12.67 -3.50 2.96
N THR A 48 13.96 -3.63 2.73
CA THR A 48 14.50 -4.64 1.82
C THR A 48 14.27 -6.02 2.41
N GLY A 49 13.61 -6.90 1.67
CA GLY A 49 13.30 -8.27 2.10
C GLY A 49 11.94 -8.76 1.60
N SER A 50 11.59 -9.99 1.95
CA SER A 50 10.36 -10.65 1.51
C SER A 50 9.10 -10.13 2.21
N ASP A 51 9.24 -9.52 3.39
CA ASP A 51 8.10 -9.04 4.18
C ASP A 51 7.96 -7.51 4.04
N ARG A 52 7.43 -7.09 2.89
CA ARG A 52 7.13 -5.68 2.64
C ARG A 52 5.73 -5.37 3.13
N ARG A 53 5.65 -4.62 4.21
CA ARG A 53 4.38 -4.22 4.83
C ARG A 53 4.23 -2.70 4.84
N GLN A 54 2.99 -2.26 4.66
CA GLN A 54 2.59 -0.85 4.81
C GLN A 54 1.53 -0.73 5.90
N PHE A 55 1.52 0.42 6.57
CA PHE A 55 0.63 0.69 7.69
C PHE A 55 -0.48 1.65 7.28
N PHE A 56 -1.70 1.30 7.69
CA PHE A 56 -2.90 2.08 7.47
C PHE A 56 -3.65 2.26 8.77
N THR A 57 -4.36 3.36 8.90
CA THR A 57 -5.29 3.56 10.00
C THR A 57 -6.70 3.35 9.49
N VAL A 58 -7.43 2.47 10.15
CA VAL A 58 -8.84 2.19 9.88
C VAL A 58 -9.70 2.65 11.05
N LYS A 59 -10.96 2.96 10.76
CA LYS A 59 -11.97 3.28 11.76
C LYS A 59 -13.21 2.42 11.56
N ASN A 60 -13.70 1.83 12.62
CA ASN A 60 -14.97 1.13 12.58
C ASN A 60 -16.13 2.15 12.72
N GLU A 61 -16.85 2.36 11.62
CA GLU A 61 -18.00 3.29 11.59
C GLU A 61 -19.33 2.59 11.98
N SER A 62 -19.31 1.27 12.18
CA SER A 62 -20.48 0.49 12.57
C SER A 62 -20.68 0.41 14.09
N ASP A 63 -21.84 -0.10 14.49
CA ASP A 63 -22.16 -0.38 15.88
C ASP A 63 -21.76 -1.80 16.32
N LYS A 64 -21.13 -2.56 15.44
CA LYS A 64 -20.69 -3.93 15.67
C LYS A 64 -19.19 -4.02 15.88
N VAL A 65 -18.76 -5.02 16.64
CA VAL A 65 -17.35 -5.32 16.83
C VAL A 65 -16.85 -6.20 15.67
N THR A 66 -15.75 -5.83 15.03
CA THR A 66 -15.18 -6.64 13.94
C THR A 66 -14.40 -7.84 14.48
N ALA A 67 -14.32 -8.90 13.68
CA ALA A 67 -13.45 -10.05 13.89
C ALA A 67 -12.31 -10.09 12.87
N ALA A 68 -12.57 -9.67 11.63
CA ALA A 68 -11.57 -9.57 10.57
C ALA A 68 -11.99 -8.57 9.50
N VAL A 69 -11.01 -8.09 8.75
CA VAL A 69 -11.20 -7.20 7.60
C VAL A 69 -10.41 -7.79 6.43
N VAL A 70 -11.03 -7.86 5.25
CA VAL A 70 -10.36 -8.26 4.01
C VAL A 70 -10.06 -7.03 3.18
N PHE A 71 -8.79 -6.84 2.89
CA PHE A 71 -8.29 -5.77 2.04
C PHE A 71 -8.03 -6.30 0.64
N GLN A 72 -8.41 -5.51 -0.36
CA GLN A 72 -8.08 -5.73 -1.75
C GLN A 72 -7.05 -4.71 -2.19
N GLN A 73 -5.99 -5.19 -2.83
CA GLN A 73 -5.02 -4.35 -3.52
C GLN A 73 -5.17 -4.57 -5.02
N ALA A 74 -5.31 -3.49 -5.75
CA ALA A 74 -5.50 -3.51 -7.19
C ALA A 74 -4.66 -2.45 -7.87
N ILE A 75 -4.44 -2.59 -9.17
CA ILE A 75 -3.74 -1.63 -9.99
C ILE A 75 -4.42 -1.49 -11.35
N GLY A 76 -4.53 -0.27 -11.83
CA GLY A 76 -5.02 0.00 -13.18
C GLY A 76 -3.98 -0.32 -14.23
N SER A 77 -4.36 -1.00 -15.30
CA SER A 77 -3.53 -1.26 -16.48
C SER A 77 -4.36 -1.01 -17.75
N GLY A 78 -4.17 0.16 -18.36
CA GLY A 78 -5.04 0.61 -19.46
C GLY A 78 -6.49 0.79 -19.01
N SER A 79 -7.43 0.13 -19.67
CA SER A 79 -8.87 0.15 -19.32
C SER A 79 -9.30 -0.90 -18.31
N LYS A 80 -8.37 -1.72 -17.82
CA LYS A 80 -8.64 -2.84 -16.90
C LYS A 80 -8.08 -2.54 -15.52
N THR A 81 -8.72 -3.11 -14.51
CA THR A 81 -8.21 -3.16 -13.14
C THR A 81 -7.77 -4.59 -12.84
N GLU A 82 -6.52 -4.73 -12.42
CA GLU A 82 -5.94 -5.99 -12.02
C GLU A 82 -5.96 -6.09 -10.49
N ILE A 83 -6.62 -7.13 -9.97
CA ILE A 83 -6.59 -7.44 -8.53
C ILE A 83 -5.31 -8.23 -8.28
N LEU A 84 -4.46 -7.72 -7.41
CA LEU A 84 -3.17 -8.33 -7.11
C LEU A 84 -3.22 -9.18 -5.85
N THR A 85 -3.94 -8.72 -4.84
CA THR A 85 -3.97 -9.38 -3.53
C THR A 85 -5.30 -9.19 -2.85
N LEU A 86 -5.75 -10.24 -2.16
CA LEU A 86 -6.80 -10.22 -1.15
C LEU A 86 -6.16 -10.69 0.17
N GLU A 87 -6.06 -9.82 1.16
CA GLU A 87 -5.47 -10.15 2.45
C GLU A 87 -6.51 -10.03 3.56
N ARG A 88 -6.75 -11.14 4.28
CA ARG A 88 -7.61 -11.17 5.44
C ARG A 88 -6.78 -10.88 6.69
N VAL A 89 -7.10 -9.81 7.37
CA VAL A 89 -6.48 -9.41 8.64
C VAL A 89 -7.44 -9.66 9.78
N SER A 90 -7.10 -10.59 10.67
CA SER A 90 -7.86 -10.82 11.89
C SER A 90 -7.58 -9.70 12.87
N ILE A 91 -8.59 -8.90 13.17
CA ILE A 91 -8.46 -7.73 14.05
C ILE A 91 -9.79 -7.37 14.69
N VAL A 92 -9.77 -7.21 16.01
CA VAL A 92 -10.91 -6.74 16.77
C VAL A 92 -10.89 -5.22 16.84
N ILE A 93 -11.90 -4.58 16.26
CA ILE A 93 -12.08 -3.12 16.31
C ILE A 93 -13.47 -2.85 16.85
N ARG A 94 -13.54 -2.19 18.01
CA ARG A 94 -14.81 -1.81 18.64
C ARG A 94 -15.51 -0.72 17.84
N PRO A 95 -16.82 -0.53 18.04
CA PRO A 95 -17.55 0.60 17.45
C PRO A 95 -16.82 1.92 17.68
N ARG A 96 -16.68 2.71 16.61
CA ARG A 96 -16.00 4.02 16.58
C ARG A 96 -14.51 4.02 16.87
N GLU A 97 -13.92 2.88 17.18
CA GLU A 97 -12.48 2.74 17.44
C GLU A 97 -11.67 2.92 16.14
N LYS A 98 -10.51 3.55 16.28
CA LYS A 98 -9.47 3.59 15.24
C LYS A 98 -8.36 2.62 15.58
N LYS A 99 -7.87 1.89 14.58
CA LYS A 99 -6.70 1.03 14.74
C LYS A 99 -5.75 1.17 13.57
N ARG A 100 -4.47 1.09 13.90
CA ARG A 100 -3.41 0.97 12.92
C ARG A 100 -3.17 -0.51 12.65
N LEU A 101 -3.12 -0.87 11.38
CA LEU A 101 -2.82 -2.22 10.91
C LEU A 101 -1.84 -2.19 9.75
N SER A 102 -1.30 -3.34 9.40
CA SER A 102 -0.41 -3.46 8.26
C SER A 102 -0.92 -4.52 7.29
N VAL A 103 -0.67 -4.27 6.01
CA VAL A 103 -0.92 -5.22 4.93
C VAL A 103 0.38 -5.51 4.19
N SER A 104 0.50 -6.74 3.66
CA SER A 104 1.62 -7.10 2.79
C SER A 104 1.48 -6.41 1.44
N VAL A 105 2.55 -5.80 0.94
CA VAL A 105 2.57 -5.08 -0.34
C VAL A 105 3.56 -5.66 -1.34
N GLY A 106 4.01 -6.89 -1.10
CA GLY A 106 5.00 -7.57 -1.93
C GLY A 106 4.54 -7.74 -3.37
N ASP A 107 3.29 -8.16 -3.59
CA ASP A 107 2.74 -8.37 -4.94
C ASP A 107 2.61 -7.06 -5.71
N VAL A 108 2.15 -6.00 -5.06
CA VAL A 108 2.10 -4.65 -5.65
C VAL A 108 3.49 -4.18 -6.02
N TRP A 109 4.47 -4.36 -5.14
CA TRP A 109 5.85 -4.02 -5.42
C TRP A 109 6.39 -4.76 -6.64
N ASN A 110 6.20 -6.08 -6.69
CA ASN A 110 6.66 -6.91 -7.79
C ASN A 110 6.01 -6.51 -9.12
N ARG A 111 4.72 -6.17 -9.09
CA ARG A 111 3.98 -5.70 -10.27
C ARG A 111 4.51 -4.36 -10.78
N ILE A 112 4.80 -3.42 -9.87
CA ILE A 112 5.41 -2.13 -10.22
C ILE A 112 6.80 -2.34 -10.83
N GLN A 113 7.64 -3.19 -10.24
CA GLN A 113 8.97 -3.49 -10.77
C GLN A 113 8.91 -4.13 -12.15
N ALA A 114 7.96 -5.02 -12.38
CA ALA A 114 7.73 -5.64 -13.69
C ALA A 114 7.34 -4.59 -14.74
N ALA A 115 6.44 -3.67 -14.41
CA ALA A 115 6.04 -2.59 -15.32
C ALA A 115 7.21 -1.65 -15.66
N VAL A 116 8.02 -1.29 -14.66
CA VAL A 116 9.23 -0.47 -14.90
C VAL A 116 10.19 -1.15 -15.86
N LYS A 117 10.38 -2.47 -15.72
CA LYS A 117 11.28 -3.24 -16.60
C LYS A 117 10.75 -3.39 -18.01
N SER A 118 9.45 -3.57 -18.19
CA SER A 118 8.80 -3.73 -19.50
C SER A 118 8.50 -2.40 -20.19
N GLY A 119 8.54 -1.28 -19.46
CA GLY A 119 8.12 0.03 -19.96
C GLY A 119 6.60 0.20 -20.01
N ASP A 120 5.85 -0.68 -19.34
CA ASP A 120 4.39 -0.58 -19.28
C ASP A 120 3.93 0.59 -18.42
N THR A 121 2.87 1.25 -18.87
CA THR A 121 2.20 2.27 -18.06
C THR A 121 1.15 1.61 -17.18
N ILE A 122 1.29 1.78 -15.87
CA ILE A 122 0.34 1.32 -14.87
C ILE A 122 -0.17 2.51 -14.04
N GLY A 123 -1.38 2.38 -13.53
CA GLY A 123 -1.98 3.36 -12.63
C GLY A 123 -1.39 3.29 -11.22
N LYS A 124 -1.87 4.19 -10.38
CA LYS A 124 -1.56 4.18 -8.96
C LYS A 124 -2.22 2.96 -8.29
N PRO A 125 -1.51 2.23 -7.42
CA PRO A 125 -2.13 1.13 -6.69
C PRO A 125 -3.26 1.63 -5.77
N GLU A 126 -4.31 0.84 -5.69
CA GLU A 126 -5.49 1.11 -4.89
C GLU A 126 -5.59 0.12 -3.74
N LEU A 127 -6.03 0.60 -2.58
CA LEU A 127 -6.37 -0.23 -1.43
C LEU A 127 -7.83 0.01 -1.07
N SER A 128 -8.59 -1.07 -0.95
CA SER A 128 -9.99 -1.04 -0.55
C SER A 128 -10.32 -2.11 0.47
N VAL A 129 -11.38 -1.89 1.27
CA VAL A 129 -11.98 -2.89 2.12
C VAL A 129 -13.10 -3.57 1.33
N VAL A 130 -13.04 -4.90 1.22
CA VAL A 130 -14.01 -5.66 0.41
C VAL A 130 -14.90 -6.60 1.22
N VAL A 131 -14.44 -7.05 2.40
CA VAL A 131 -15.23 -7.84 3.34
C VAL A 131 -14.91 -7.38 4.76
N VAL A 132 -15.94 -7.33 5.60
CA VAL A 132 -15.81 -7.13 7.05
C VAL A 132 -16.57 -8.25 7.74
N GLU A 133 -15.87 -8.98 8.59
CA GLU A 133 -16.44 -10.03 9.44
C GLU A 133 -16.64 -9.46 10.84
N PHE A 134 -17.81 -9.71 11.42
CA PHE A 134 -18.14 -9.28 12.78
C PHE A 134 -18.12 -10.47 13.74
N ILE A 135 -17.90 -10.21 15.03
CA ILE A 135 -17.86 -11.25 16.06
C ILE A 135 -19.20 -11.96 16.24
N ASP A 136 -20.31 -11.36 15.83
CA ASP A 136 -21.65 -11.97 15.85
C ASP A 136 -21.89 -12.93 14.67
N GLY A 137 -20.87 -13.14 13.81
CA GLY A 137 -20.94 -13.99 12.62
C GLY A 137 -21.54 -13.32 11.40
N SER A 138 -22.02 -12.08 11.49
CA SER A 138 -22.49 -11.35 10.32
C SER A 138 -21.34 -10.86 9.46
N LEU A 139 -21.62 -10.65 8.17
CA LEU A 139 -20.67 -10.20 7.17
C LEU A 139 -21.20 -8.98 6.45
N TRP A 140 -20.30 -8.08 6.10
CA TRP A 140 -20.50 -7.08 5.06
C TRP A 140 -19.53 -7.38 3.91
N SER A 141 -20.01 -7.24 2.68
CA SER A 141 -19.17 -7.33 1.49
C SER A 141 -19.43 -6.13 0.58
N ALA A 142 -18.37 -5.63 -0.02
CA ALA A 142 -18.47 -4.61 -1.05
C ALA A 142 -19.34 -5.12 -2.21
N PRO A 143 -20.18 -4.26 -2.81
CA PRO A 143 -20.89 -4.63 -4.01
C PRO A 143 -19.90 -5.04 -5.10
N THR A 144 -19.99 -6.27 -5.57
CA THR A 144 -19.24 -6.73 -6.72
C THR A 144 -19.69 -5.91 -7.93
N GLY A 145 -18.73 -5.27 -8.57
CA GLY A 145 -18.83 -4.25 -9.58
C GLY A 145 -20.08 -4.26 -10.45
N ARG A 146 -20.55 -3.07 -10.75
CA ARG A 146 -21.67 -2.82 -11.65
C ARG A 146 -21.48 -3.60 -12.94
N GLU A 147 -22.37 -4.56 -13.19
CA GLU A 147 -22.66 -4.93 -14.56
C GLU A 147 -23.06 -3.66 -15.30
N HIS A 148 -22.17 -3.19 -16.16
CA HIS A 148 -22.56 -2.20 -17.16
C HIS A 148 -23.56 -2.86 -18.11
N LYS A 149 -24.86 -2.54 -17.91
CA LYS A 149 -25.85 -2.70 -18.95
C LYS A 149 -25.57 -1.73 -20.07
#